data_583fb198a28daeaba7adf43a08e81e5f
#
_entry.id   583fb198a28daeaba7adf43a08e81e5f
#
_cell.length_a   1.000
_cell.length_b   1.000
_cell.length_c   1.000
_cell.angle_alpha   90.00
_cell.angle_beta   90.00
_cell.angle_gamma   90.00
#
_symmetry.space_group_name_H-M   'P 1'
#
loop_
_entity.id
_entity.type
_entity.pdbx_description
1 polymer ?
#
loop_
_entity_poly.entity_id
_entity_poly.type
_entity_poly.pdbx_seq_one_letter_code
_entity_poly.pdbx_strand_id
1 'polypeptide(L)'
;ILILMVVIRALFSKLVAVMNWQHNSPSMVLEGAVHMSDYFPGWEKTWELKDRSSQSFPGDHASVLLIWGLFMGIFSRSIGQFLIVWGLTLLFMMPRLVAGAHWGQDDYIGGVLLAVLALGWGYYTPYAARMSNFLLRLTHPLFNLLSRMPVLSRMSVVRASSLLR
;
A
#
# COMPACT_ATOMS: atom_id res chain seq x y z
N ILE A 1 2.13 8.91 5.97
CA ILE A 1 1.28 8.81 4.77
C ILE A 1 0.40 7.55 4.84
N LEU A 2 0.94 6.33 5.07
CA LEU A 2 0.15 5.10 5.15
C LEU A 2 -0.96 5.14 6.21
N ILE A 3 -0.69 5.67 7.40
CA ILE A 3 -1.71 5.84 8.46
C ILE A 3 -2.84 6.75 7.97
N LEU A 4 -2.49 7.86 7.33
CA LEU A 4 -3.48 8.77 6.75
C LEU A 4 -4.30 8.08 5.66
N MET A 5 -3.66 7.29 4.81
CA MET A 5 -4.36 6.49 3.79
C MET A 5 -5.38 5.53 4.42
N VAL A 6 -5.01 4.84 5.52
CA VAL A 6 -5.95 3.95 6.23
C VAL A 6 -7.19 4.70 6.70
N VAL A 7 -7.01 5.92 7.25
CA VAL A 7 -8.12 6.77 7.70
C VAL A 7 -8.99 7.20 6.51
N ILE A 8 -8.37 7.72 5.45
CA ILE A 8 -9.08 8.14 4.22
C ILE A 8 -9.84 6.96 3.62
N ARG A 9 -9.20 5.78 3.55
CA ARG A 9 -9.82 4.55 3.06
C ARG A 9 -11.05 4.16 3.91
N ALA A 10 -10.94 4.20 5.24
CA ALA A 10 -12.04 3.86 6.12
C ALA A 10 -13.24 4.80 5.92
N LEU A 11 -12.99 6.10 5.75
CA LEU A 11 -14.01 7.09 5.45
C LEU A 11 -14.62 6.87 4.06
N PHE A 12 -13.78 6.61 3.06
CA PHE A 12 -14.24 6.35 1.70
C PHE A 12 -15.04 5.05 1.60
N SER A 13 -14.63 3.99 2.29
CA SER A 13 -15.40 2.73 2.32
C SER A 13 -16.80 2.91 2.94
N LYS A 14 -16.93 3.77 3.95
CA LYS A 14 -18.26 4.14 4.49
C LYS A 14 -19.08 4.91 3.45
N LEU A 15 -18.48 5.85 2.75
CA LEU A 15 -19.15 6.58 1.69
C LEU A 15 -19.62 5.64 0.57
N VAL A 16 -18.76 4.73 0.12
CA VAL A 16 -19.07 3.71 -0.89
C VAL A 16 -20.25 2.84 -0.45
N ALA A 17 -20.29 2.43 0.82
CA ALA A 17 -21.40 1.66 1.38
C ALA A 17 -22.71 2.46 1.39
N VAL A 18 -22.69 3.73 1.82
CA VAL A 18 -23.86 4.61 1.83
C VAL A 18 -24.38 4.89 0.42
N MET A 19 -23.48 5.08 -0.53
CA MET A 19 -23.80 5.35 -1.94
C MET A 19 -24.15 4.08 -2.73
N ASN A 20 -24.05 2.90 -2.11
CA ASN A 20 -24.28 1.59 -2.74
C ASN A 20 -23.43 1.36 -4.01
N TRP A 21 -22.18 1.79 -3.98
CA TRP A 21 -21.21 1.59 -5.06
C TRP A 21 -20.43 0.28 -4.97
N GLN A 22 -20.70 -0.52 -3.93
CA GLN A 22 -20.08 -1.83 -3.77
C GLN A 22 -20.64 -2.82 -4.79
N HIS A 23 -19.77 -3.66 -5.32
CA HIS A 23 -20.13 -4.70 -6.27
C HIS A 23 -19.25 -5.94 -6.08
N ASN A 24 -19.73 -7.06 -6.64
CA ASN A 24 -19.02 -8.33 -6.61
C ASN A 24 -17.81 -8.30 -7.57
N SER A 25 -16.79 -9.06 -7.22
CA SER A 25 -15.59 -9.24 -8.05
C SER A 25 -15.91 -9.99 -9.37
N PRO A 26 -15.05 -9.87 -10.39
CA PRO A 26 -15.21 -10.56 -11.67
C PRO A 26 -15.43 -12.05 -11.52
N SER A 27 -14.67 -12.70 -10.65
CA SER A 27 -14.75 -14.13 -10.40
C SER A 27 -16.11 -14.60 -9.85
N MET A 28 -16.88 -13.72 -9.22
CA MET A 28 -18.22 -14.03 -8.70
C MET A 28 -19.36 -13.77 -9.69
N VAL A 29 -19.09 -13.01 -10.76
CA VAL A 29 -20.14 -12.54 -11.70
C VAL A 29 -20.00 -13.20 -13.05
N LEU A 30 -18.77 -13.47 -13.49
CA LEU A 30 -18.51 -14.03 -14.81
C LEU A 30 -18.79 -15.55 -14.82
N GLU A 31 -19.63 -16.00 -15.75
CA GLU A 31 -19.87 -17.42 -15.98
C GLU A 31 -18.57 -18.08 -16.47
N GLY A 32 -18.26 -19.25 -15.89
CA GLY A 32 -17.04 -19.99 -16.23
C GLY A 32 -15.76 -19.44 -15.60
N ALA A 33 -15.86 -18.49 -14.66
CA ALA A 33 -14.71 -18.03 -13.91
C ALA A 33 -14.08 -19.18 -13.11
N VAL A 34 -12.78 -19.31 -13.26
CA VAL A 34 -11.97 -20.32 -12.55
C VAL A 34 -11.45 -19.72 -11.25
N HIS A 35 -11.71 -20.37 -10.14
CA HIS A 35 -11.19 -19.93 -8.86
C HIS A 35 -9.90 -20.69 -8.51
N MET A 36 -8.86 -19.96 -8.20
CA MET A 36 -7.59 -20.56 -7.77
C MET A 36 -7.73 -21.37 -6.48
N SER A 37 -8.64 -20.96 -5.61
CA SER A 37 -8.95 -21.67 -4.37
C SER A 37 -9.54 -23.07 -4.59
N ASP A 38 -10.19 -23.30 -5.72
CA ASP A 38 -10.75 -24.62 -6.07
C ASP A 38 -9.64 -25.62 -6.46
N TYR A 39 -8.55 -25.13 -7.07
CA TYR A 39 -7.38 -25.95 -7.44
C TYR A 39 -6.38 -26.11 -6.30
N PHE A 40 -6.29 -25.12 -5.45
CA PHE A 40 -5.33 -25.08 -4.34
C PHE A 40 -6.07 -24.83 -3.02
N PRO A 41 -6.84 -25.79 -2.53
CA PRO A 41 -7.60 -25.66 -1.29
C PRO A 41 -6.63 -25.42 -0.11
N GLY A 42 -6.94 -24.44 0.71
CA GLY A 42 -6.09 -24.04 1.83
C GLY A 42 -5.13 -22.88 1.55
N TRP A 43 -4.89 -22.50 0.30
CA TRP A 43 -4.05 -21.35 -0.03
C TRP A 43 -4.66 -20.02 0.46
N GLU A 44 -5.98 -19.95 0.58
CA GLU A 44 -6.64 -18.80 1.21
C GLU A 44 -6.12 -18.55 2.63
N LYS A 45 -5.88 -19.63 3.40
CA LYS A 45 -5.39 -19.53 4.77
C LYS A 45 -3.87 -19.42 4.87
N THR A 46 -3.14 -20.13 3.99
CA THR A 46 -1.67 -20.23 4.06
C THR A 46 -0.97 -19.05 3.38
N TRP A 47 -1.53 -18.58 2.25
CA TRP A 47 -0.92 -17.55 1.41
C TRP A 47 -1.80 -16.30 1.24
N GLU A 48 -2.90 -16.20 2.00
CA GLU A 48 -3.88 -15.13 1.89
C GLU A 48 -4.36 -14.91 0.45
N LEU A 49 -4.46 -16.00 -0.31
CA LEU A 49 -4.96 -15.96 -1.68
C LEU A 49 -6.43 -15.53 -1.66
N LYS A 50 -6.71 -14.37 -2.22
CA LYS A 50 -8.07 -13.86 -2.35
C LYS A 50 -8.42 -13.79 -3.82
N ASP A 51 -9.29 -14.69 -4.27
CA ASP A 51 -9.76 -14.79 -5.65
C ASP A 51 -11.23 -14.40 -5.83
N ARG A 52 -11.91 -14.02 -4.74
CA ARG A 52 -13.31 -13.56 -4.76
C ARG A 52 -13.54 -12.48 -3.71
N SER A 53 -14.44 -11.55 -3.99
CA SER A 53 -14.84 -10.49 -3.06
C SER A 53 -16.27 -10.03 -3.34
N SER A 54 -17.11 -10.00 -2.31
CA SER A 54 -18.45 -9.41 -2.38
C SER A 54 -18.42 -7.86 -2.29
N GLN A 55 -17.28 -7.30 -1.93
CA GLN A 55 -17.03 -5.87 -1.81
C GLN A 55 -15.72 -5.55 -2.54
N SER A 56 -15.76 -5.61 -3.87
CA SER A 56 -14.56 -5.44 -4.69
C SER A 56 -14.05 -4.00 -4.70
N PHE A 57 -14.96 -3.02 -4.67
CA PHE A 57 -14.62 -1.61 -4.69
C PHE A 57 -14.56 -1.01 -3.28
N PRO A 58 -13.58 -0.14 -2.96
CA PRO A 58 -12.37 0.20 -3.71
C PRO A 58 -11.28 -0.86 -3.56
N GLY A 59 -10.38 -0.96 -4.55
CA GLY A 59 -9.22 -1.86 -4.52
C GLY A 59 -8.24 -1.51 -3.40
N ASP A 60 -8.29 -2.23 -2.30
CA ASP A 60 -7.52 -1.91 -1.10
C ASP A 60 -6.02 -2.18 -1.22
N HIS A 61 -5.65 -3.31 -1.81
CA HIS A 61 -4.25 -3.65 -2.08
C HIS A 61 -3.60 -2.69 -3.07
N ALA A 62 -4.33 -2.36 -4.15
CA ALA A 62 -3.87 -1.41 -5.14
C ALA A 62 -3.63 -0.04 -4.53
N SER A 63 -4.50 0.43 -3.64
CA SER A 63 -4.33 1.71 -2.94
C SER A 63 -3.02 1.78 -2.17
N VAL A 64 -2.66 0.72 -1.42
CA VAL A 64 -1.41 0.66 -0.64
C VAL A 64 -0.19 0.63 -1.55
N LEU A 65 -0.22 -0.19 -2.60
CA LEU A 65 0.88 -0.33 -3.54
C LEU A 65 1.07 0.94 -4.37
N LEU A 66 -0.01 1.57 -4.82
CA LEU A 66 0.04 2.82 -5.58
C LEU A 66 0.57 3.98 -4.74
N ILE A 67 0.18 4.10 -3.46
CA ILE A 67 0.72 5.16 -2.60
C ILE A 67 2.22 4.96 -2.37
N TRP A 68 2.66 3.70 -2.22
CA TRP A 68 4.07 3.38 -2.13
C TRP A 68 4.81 3.72 -3.43
N GLY A 69 4.28 3.29 -4.59
CA GLY A 69 4.85 3.56 -5.89
C GLY A 69 4.95 5.05 -6.20
N LEU A 70 3.88 5.79 -5.97
CA LEU A 70 3.85 7.25 -6.15
C LEU A 70 4.82 7.96 -5.21
N PHE A 71 4.81 7.62 -3.92
CA PHE A 71 5.71 8.23 -2.95
C PHE A 71 7.18 7.96 -3.27
N MET A 72 7.53 6.68 -3.49
CA MET A 72 8.91 6.31 -3.84
C MET A 72 9.32 6.84 -5.21
N GLY A 73 8.38 6.94 -6.16
CA GLY A 73 8.60 7.52 -7.48
C GLY A 73 9.03 8.98 -7.41
N ILE A 74 8.41 9.79 -6.53
CA ILE A 74 8.78 11.20 -6.31
C ILE A 74 10.23 11.34 -5.83
N PHE A 75 10.71 10.41 -5.00
CA PHE A 75 12.07 10.44 -4.45
C PHE A 75 13.09 9.65 -5.28
N SER A 76 12.67 9.06 -6.40
CA SER A 76 13.59 8.37 -7.32
C SER A 76 14.57 9.35 -7.95
N ARG A 77 15.86 9.04 -7.86
CA ARG A 77 16.95 9.88 -8.38
C ARG A 77 17.45 9.44 -9.76
N SER A 78 17.01 8.28 -10.24
CA SER A 78 17.36 7.73 -11.55
C SER A 78 16.17 7.04 -12.18
N ILE A 79 16.19 6.95 -13.51
CA ILE A 79 15.16 6.21 -14.26
C ILE A 79 15.16 4.72 -13.87
N GLY A 80 16.29 4.14 -13.56
CA GLY A 80 16.37 2.75 -13.11
C GLY A 80 15.64 2.53 -11.79
N GLN A 81 15.83 3.41 -10.81
CA GLN A 81 15.07 3.37 -9.54
C GLN A 81 13.56 3.53 -9.79
N PHE A 82 13.18 4.48 -10.61
CA PHE A 82 11.78 4.71 -10.98
C PHE A 82 11.15 3.46 -11.61
N LEU A 83 11.84 2.84 -12.59
CA LEU A 83 11.36 1.63 -13.25
C LEU A 83 11.26 0.44 -12.29
N ILE A 84 12.20 0.28 -11.36
CA ILE A 84 12.15 -0.78 -10.33
C ILE A 84 10.94 -0.56 -9.42
N VAL A 85 10.75 0.64 -8.92
CA VAL A 85 9.61 0.97 -8.03
C VAL A 85 8.28 0.65 -8.72
N TRP A 86 8.09 1.14 -9.94
CA TRP A 86 6.85 0.91 -10.68
C TRP A 86 6.70 -0.53 -11.14
N GLY A 87 7.79 -1.19 -11.53
CA GLY A 87 7.79 -2.62 -11.86
C GLY A 87 7.33 -3.48 -10.68
N LEU A 88 7.85 -3.21 -9.47
CA LEU A 88 7.41 -3.90 -8.26
C LEU A 88 5.96 -3.55 -7.91
N THR A 89 5.56 -2.28 -8.01
CA THR A 89 4.17 -1.86 -7.76
C THR A 89 3.20 -2.65 -8.64
N LEU A 90 3.44 -2.69 -9.94
CA LEU A 90 2.61 -3.42 -10.89
C LEU A 90 2.66 -4.93 -10.65
N LEU A 91 3.84 -5.49 -10.43
CA LEU A 91 4.02 -6.92 -10.16
C LEU A 91 3.18 -7.39 -8.97
N PHE A 92 3.17 -6.63 -7.88
CA PHE A 92 2.40 -7.00 -6.68
C PHE A 92 0.91 -6.67 -6.77
N MET A 93 0.50 -5.80 -7.69
CA MET A 93 -0.93 -5.56 -7.98
C MET A 93 -1.55 -6.69 -8.82
N MET A 94 -0.78 -7.27 -9.76
CA MET A 94 -1.27 -8.25 -10.71
C MET A 94 -1.95 -9.49 -10.11
N PRO A 95 -1.46 -10.11 -9.02
CA PRO A 95 -2.06 -11.33 -8.48
C PRO A 95 -3.55 -11.21 -8.17
N ARG A 96 -3.99 -10.07 -7.63
CA ARG A 96 -5.41 -9.84 -7.29
C ARG A 96 -6.28 -9.60 -8.53
N LEU A 97 -5.73 -8.95 -9.54
CA LEU A 97 -6.41 -8.74 -10.82
C LEU A 97 -6.53 -10.05 -11.60
N VAL A 98 -5.43 -10.81 -11.69
CA VAL A 98 -5.40 -12.10 -12.41
C VAL A 98 -6.30 -13.14 -11.72
N ALA A 99 -6.33 -13.16 -10.39
CA ALA A 99 -7.21 -14.03 -9.63
C ALA A 99 -8.70 -13.62 -9.70
N GLY A 100 -9.03 -12.48 -10.32
CA GLY A 100 -10.40 -11.99 -10.44
C GLY A 100 -11.03 -11.48 -9.14
N ALA A 101 -10.21 -11.14 -8.14
CA ALA A 101 -10.68 -10.58 -6.86
C ALA A 101 -11.12 -9.12 -6.97
N HIS A 102 -10.59 -8.39 -7.95
CA HIS A 102 -10.91 -6.99 -8.23
C HIS A 102 -11.11 -6.78 -9.72
N TRP A 103 -11.98 -5.84 -10.07
CA TRP A 103 -12.04 -5.30 -11.43
C TRP A 103 -10.88 -4.32 -11.62
N GLY A 104 -10.38 -4.21 -12.85
CA GLY A 104 -9.37 -3.21 -13.16
C GLY A 104 -9.77 -1.80 -12.75
N GLN A 105 -11.05 -1.45 -12.89
CA GLN A 105 -11.58 -0.15 -12.46
C GLN A 105 -11.54 0.07 -10.94
N ASP A 106 -11.59 -0.98 -10.12
CA ASP A 106 -11.49 -0.86 -8.66
C ASP A 106 -10.11 -0.34 -8.24
N ASP A 107 -9.08 -0.88 -8.91
CA ASP A 107 -7.70 -0.46 -8.72
C ASP A 107 -7.41 0.88 -9.38
N TYR A 108 -7.95 1.09 -10.58
CA TYR A 108 -7.78 2.31 -11.34
C TYR A 108 -8.43 3.53 -10.69
N ILE A 109 -9.74 3.42 -10.39
CA ILE A 109 -10.50 4.56 -9.86
C ILE A 109 -10.34 4.61 -8.34
N GLY A 110 -10.70 3.52 -7.64
CA GLY A 110 -10.65 3.46 -6.19
C GLY A 110 -9.22 3.54 -5.65
N GLY A 111 -8.32 2.71 -6.18
CA GLY A 111 -6.93 2.64 -5.74
C GLY A 111 -6.16 3.93 -6.00
N VAL A 112 -6.21 4.46 -7.22
CA VAL A 112 -5.52 5.71 -7.59
C VAL A 112 -6.10 6.90 -6.82
N LEU A 113 -7.44 7.01 -6.71
CA LEU A 113 -8.07 8.10 -5.98
C LEU A 113 -7.60 8.14 -4.53
N LEU A 114 -7.63 7.02 -3.84
CA LEU A 114 -7.19 6.93 -2.44
C LEU A 114 -5.69 7.25 -2.30
N ALA A 115 -4.86 6.74 -3.20
CA ALA A 115 -3.43 6.99 -3.19
C ALA A 115 -3.11 8.47 -3.42
N VAL A 116 -3.75 9.11 -4.38
CA VAL A 116 -3.53 10.53 -4.70
C VAL A 116 -4.04 11.43 -3.57
N LEU A 117 -5.21 11.15 -2.99
CA LEU A 117 -5.73 11.92 -1.86
C LEU A 117 -4.81 11.83 -0.64
N ALA A 118 -4.36 10.61 -0.30
CA ALA A 118 -3.48 10.39 0.83
C ALA A 118 -2.10 10.98 0.61
N LEU A 119 -1.54 10.84 -0.60
CA LEU A 119 -0.25 11.42 -0.96
C LEU A 119 -0.32 12.94 -1.01
N GLY A 120 -1.34 13.50 -1.65
CA GLY A 120 -1.54 14.94 -1.76
C GLY A 120 -1.64 15.58 -0.40
N TRP A 121 -2.49 15.05 0.46
CA TRP A 121 -2.60 15.56 1.83
C TRP A 121 -1.29 15.39 2.61
N GLY A 122 -0.69 14.20 2.58
CA GLY A 122 0.53 13.91 3.33
C GLY A 122 1.75 14.72 2.84
N TYR A 123 1.84 14.98 1.54
CA TYR A 123 2.97 15.71 0.94
C TYR A 123 2.83 17.23 1.04
N TYR A 124 1.64 17.77 0.75
CA TYR A 124 1.41 19.21 0.72
C TYR A 124 1.02 19.81 2.07
N THR A 125 0.85 19.00 3.11
CA THR A 125 0.57 19.48 4.45
C THR A 125 1.73 19.13 5.39
N PRO A 126 1.91 19.85 6.51
CA PRO A 126 2.93 19.54 7.51
C PRO A 126 2.67 18.23 8.28
N TYR A 127 1.61 17.50 7.94
CA TYR A 127 1.22 16.28 8.62
C TYR A 127 2.30 15.20 8.55
N ALA A 128 2.81 14.89 7.36
CA ALA A 128 3.86 13.88 7.20
C ALA A 128 5.13 14.26 7.95
N ALA A 129 5.55 15.53 7.89
CA ALA A 129 6.70 16.03 8.63
C ALA A 129 6.51 15.95 10.15
N ARG A 130 5.35 16.35 10.67
CA ARG A 130 5.02 16.26 12.10
C ARG A 130 5.02 14.82 12.59
N MET A 131 4.40 13.92 11.83
CA MET A 131 4.35 12.49 12.17
C MET A 131 5.74 11.86 12.11
N SER A 132 6.52 12.15 11.08
CA SER A 132 7.90 11.67 10.95
C SER A 132 8.77 12.16 12.12
N ASN A 133 8.68 13.43 12.48
CA ASN A 133 9.40 13.98 13.63
C ASN A 133 8.97 13.34 14.96
N PHE A 134 7.68 13.08 15.12
CA PHE A 134 7.17 12.37 16.29
C PHE A 134 7.74 10.94 16.38
N LEU A 135 7.68 10.18 15.28
CA LEU A 135 8.22 8.83 15.21
C LEU A 135 9.74 8.80 15.44
N LEU A 136 10.48 9.75 14.84
CA LEU A 136 11.92 9.88 15.07
C LEU A 136 12.24 10.16 16.54
N ARG A 137 11.50 11.03 17.20
CA ARG A 137 11.68 11.27 18.65
C ARG A 137 11.40 10.02 19.48
N LEU A 138 10.34 9.29 19.14
CA LEU A 138 9.96 8.07 19.83
C LEU A 138 11.00 6.95 19.65
N THR A 139 11.57 6.83 18.45
CA THR A 139 12.55 5.78 18.10
C THR A 139 14.00 6.18 18.42
N HIS A 140 14.26 7.45 18.69
CA HIS A 140 15.60 7.97 18.97
C HIS A 140 16.37 7.19 20.08
N PRO A 141 15.78 6.82 21.23
CA PRO A 141 16.48 6.03 22.24
C PRO A 141 16.95 4.67 21.71
N LEU A 142 16.12 4.02 20.88
CA LEU A 142 16.45 2.74 20.25
C LEU A 142 17.63 2.91 19.27
N PHE A 143 17.61 3.91 18.41
CA PHE A 143 18.70 4.18 17.48
C PHE A 143 20.00 4.55 18.18
N ASN A 144 19.93 5.26 19.31
CA ASN A 144 21.10 5.55 20.14
C ASN A 144 21.70 4.27 20.75
N LEU A 145 20.87 3.32 21.17
CA LEU A 145 21.33 2.02 21.64
C LEU A 145 21.99 1.21 20.51
N LEU A 146 21.35 1.15 19.35
CA LEU A 146 21.88 0.45 18.17
C LEU A 146 23.20 1.07 17.66
N SER A 147 23.37 2.38 17.76
CA SER A 147 24.61 3.05 17.36
C SER A 147 25.83 2.68 18.19
N ARG A 148 25.62 2.15 19.39
CA ARG A 148 26.70 1.66 20.26
C ARG A 148 27.20 0.27 19.87
N MET A 149 26.46 -0.45 19.01
CA MET A 149 26.82 -1.79 18.55
C MET A 149 27.72 -1.67 17.31
N PRO A 150 28.96 -2.26 17.30
CA PRO A 150 29.95 -2.00 16.25
C PRO A 150 29.50 -2.42 14.85
N VAL A 151 28.67 -3.44 14.73
CA VAL A 151 28.14 -3.91 13.44
C VAL A 151 27.00 -3.01 12.96
N LEU A 152 26.06 -2.69 13.82
CA LEU A 152 24.86 -1.92 13.49
C LEU A 152 25.15 -0.43 13.28
N SER A 153 26.18 0.11 13.93
CA SER A 153 26.63 1.50 13.73
C SER A 153 27.09 1.79 12.29
N ARG A 154 27.44 0.76 11.53
CA ARG A 154 27.83 0.89 10.10
C ARG A 154 26.65 1.02 9.15
N MET A 155 25.44 0.69 9.58
CA MET A 155 24.24 0.80 8.74
C MET A 155 23.91 2.28 8.48
N SER A 156 23.59 2.60 7.23
CA SER A 156 23.28 3.98 6.79
C SER A 156 22.12 4.60 7.56
N VAL A 157 21.11 3.81 7.90
CA VAL A 157 19.94 4.25 8.68
C VAL A 157 20.31 4.68 10.10
N VAL A 158 21.22 3.93 10.77
CA VAL A 158 21.67 4.23 12.12
C VAL A 158 22.55 5.48 12.11
N ARG A 159 23.40 5.65 11.09
CA ARG A 159 24.19 6.88 10.91
C ARG A 159 23.34 8.10 10.66
N ALA A 160 22.33 7.98 9.79
CA ALA A 160 21.45 9.11 9.49
C ALA A 160 20.69 9.59 10.73
N SER A 161 20.26 8.69 11.61
CA SER A 161 19.54 9.04 12.84
C SER A 161 20.45 9.76 13.86
N SER A 162 21.76 9.51 13.87
CA SER A 162 22.72 10.17 14.76
C SER A 162 23.07 11.60 14.29
N LEU A 163 22.82 11.92 13.02
CA LEU A 163 23.05 13.27 12.44
C LEU A 163 21.86 14.21 12.66
N LEU A 164 20.76 13.73 13.19
CA LEU A 164 19.54 14.52 13.48
C LEU A 164 19.55 15.09 14.93
N ARG A 165 20.73 15.23 15.52
CA ARG A 165 20.94 15.89 16.83
C ARG A 165 20.97 17.39 16.69
#